data_000f8736c74fe4a235978a209e840931
#
_entry.id   000f8736c74fe4a235978a209e840931
#
_cell.length_a   1.000
_cell.length_b   1.000
_cell.length_c   1.000
_cell.angle_alpha   90.00
_cell.angle_beta   90.00
_cell.angle_gamma   90.00
#
_symmetry.space_group_name_H-M   'P 1'
#
loop_
_entity.id
_entity.type
_entity.pdbx_description
1 polymer ?
#
loop_
_entity_poly.entity_id
_entity_poly.type
_entity_poly.pdbx_seq_one_letter_code
_entity_poly.pdbx_strand_id
1 'polypeptide(L)'
;TSAQQIARERGLDTDANRKVYLPVIRAYRVGPELVAWTDGKNLRELGIYRQTGCYIERIRRNGILANPDGDAVLQMGDEIALVGYPDAHARLDPSFRNGKEVFDRDLLDMRIVTEEVVVKNHNAVGKRLAQLKLTDHGCFLNRVIRSQIEMPIDDNVVLNKGDVLQVSGDARRVKTIADRIGFISIHSQVTDLLAFCAFFVIGLMIGMITFQFSTFSFGMGNAAGLLFAGIMLGFMRANPVSYTHLTLPTIYS
;
A
#
# COMPACT_ATOMS: atom_id res chain seq x y z
N THR A 1 17.20 -35.23 -4.70
CA THR A 1 16.74 -34.16 -3.78
C THR A 1 16.51 -32.90 -4.59
N SER A 2 15.24 -32.52 -4.75
CA SER A 2 14.89 -31.39 -5.62
C SER A 2 15.28 -30.08 -4.92
N ALA A 3 15.65 -29.06 -5.69
CA ALA A 3 15.98 -27.71 -5.19
C ALA A 3 14.90 -27.14 -4.26
N GLN A 4 13.63 -27.53 -4.46
CA GLN A 4 12.50 -27.20 -3.60
C GLN A 4 12.59 -27.79 -2.18
N GLN A 5 13.20 -28.98 -2.05
CA GLN A 5 13.37 -29.62 -0.75
C GLN A 5 14.45 -28.92 0.07
N ILE A 6 15.51 -28.47 -0.57
CA ILE A 6 16.59 -27.69 0.05
C ILE A 6 16.12 -26.29 0.45
N ALA A 7 15.22 -25.67 -0.34
CA ALA A 7 14.62 -24.39 -0.02
C ALA A 7 13.72 -24.49 1.24
N ARG A 8 12.95 -25.57 1.37
CA ARG A 8 12.12 -25.83 2.57
C ARG A 8 12.96 -26.05 3.83
N GLU A 9 14.02 -26.84 3.74
CA GLU A 9 14.92 -27.12 4.85
C GLU A 9 15.69 -25.89 5.34
N ARG A 10 15.90 -24.91 4.47
CA ARG A 10 16.58 -23.65 4.81
C ARG A 10 15.63 -22.50 5.16
N GLY A 11 14.33 -22.76 5.25
CA GLY A 11 13.34 -21.71 5.49
C GLY A 11 13.26 -20.67 4.37
N LEU A 12 13.84 -20.99 3.21
CA LEU A 12 13.83 -20.18 1.99
C LEU A 12 12.66 -20.56 1.07
N ASP A 13 11.66 -21.27 1.60
CA ASP A 13 10.40 -21.47 0.89
C ASP A 13 9.73 -20.09 0.82
N THR A 14 10.26 -19.30 -0.10
CA THR A 14 9.62 -18.08 -0.56
C THR A 14 8.31 -18.55 -1.14
N ASP A 15 7.24 -18.35 -0.38
CA ASP A 15 5.87 -18.44 -0.84
C ASP A 15 5.69 -17.53 -2.05
N ALA A 16 6.23 -17.95 -3.20
CA ALA A 16 5.95 -17.33 -4.50
C ALA A 16 4.45 -17.38 -4.83
N ASN A 17 3.67 -17.94 -3.92
CA ASN A 17 2.22 -18.09 -3.99
C ASN A 17 1.51 -17.47 -2.77
N ARG A 18 2.16 -16.59 -2.01
CA ARG A 18 1.47 -15.78 -1.03
C ARG A 18 0.55 -14.85 -1.79
N LYS A 19 -0.67 -15.32 -2.03
CA LYS A 19 -1.75 -14.47 -2.53
C LYS A 19 -1.74 -13.22 -1.67
N VAL A 20 -1.54 -12.06 -2.27
CA VAL A 20 -1.70 -10.78 -1.59
C VAL A 20 -3.17 -10.72 -1.20
N TYR A 21 -3.47 -11.16 0.02
CA TYR A 21 -4.81 -11.06 0.55
C TYR A 21 -5.05 -9.61 0.90
N LEU A 22 -5.96 -8.98 0.19
CA LEU A 22 -6.48 -7.69 0.61
C LEU A 22 -7.34 -7.90 1.86
N PRO A 23 -7.26 -7.00 2.84
CA PRO A 23 -8.18 -7.04 3.96
C PRO A 23 -9.61 -6.89 3.45
N VAL A 24 -10.52 -7.66 4.04
CA VAL A 24 -11.95 -7.62 3.72
C VAL A 24 -12.70 -6.99 4.88
N ILE A 25 -13.83 -6.37 4.55
CA ILE A 25 -14.74 -5.78 5.54
C ILE A 25 -15.97 -6.67 5.67
N ARG A 26 -16.38 -6.95 6.90
CA ARG A 26 -17.64 -7.61 7.22
C ARG A 26 -18.33 -6.88 8.35
N ALA A 27 -19.65 -6.83 8.31
CA ALA A 27 -20.43 -6.18 9.35
C ALA A 27 -21.25 -7.18 10.13
N TYR A 28 -21.29 -6.98 11.44
CA TYR A 28 -22.00 -7.84 12.37
C TYR A 28 -22.84 -7.00 13.33
N ARG A 29 -23.99 -7.53 13.71
CA ARG A 29 -24.81 -6.93 14.78
C ARG A 29 -24.38 -7.49 16.12
N VAL A 30 -24.13 -6.59 17.07
CA VAL A 30 -23.72 -6.94 18.43
C VAL A 30 -24.90 -7.59 19.15
N GLY A 31 -24.76 -8.89 19.40
CA GLY A 31 -25.71 -9.70 20.15
C GLY A 31 -25.32 -9.86 21.61
N PRO A 32 -26.14 -10.55 22.42
CA PRO A 32 -25.90 -10.75 23.85
C PRO A 32 -24.58 -11.50 24.12
N GLU A 33 -24.21 -12.46 23.30
CA GLU A 33 -22.96 -13.23 23.44
C GLU A 33 -21.73 -12.34 23.27
N LEU A 34 -21.77 -11.42 22.29
CA LEU A 34 -20.66 -10.50 22.06
C LEU A 34 -20.56 -9.46 23.19
N VAL A 35 -21.69 -8.97 23.71
CA VAL A 35 -21.69 -8.08 24.88
C VAL A 35 -21.10 -8.79 26.09
N ALA A 36 -21.46 -10.05 26.34
CA ALA A 36 -20.90 -10.85 27.42
C ALA A 36 -19.38 -11.06 27.24
N TRP A 37 -18.93 -11.30 26.01
CA TRP A 37 -17.52 -11.45 25.69
C TRP A 37 -16.71 -10.16 25.94
N THR A 38 -17.30 -8.99 25.69
CA THR A 38 -16.62 -7.71 25.92
C THR A 38 -16.51 -7.36 27.40
N ASP A 39 -17.35 -7.93 28.25
CA ASP A 39 -17.35 -7.73 29.71
C ASP A 39 -17.33 -6.23 30.12
N GLY A 40 -18.02 -5.40 29.32
CA GLY A 40 -18.07 -3.96 29.55
C GLY A 40 -16.77 -3.18 29.29
N LYS A 41 -15.73 -3.86 28.79
CA LYS A 41 -14.44 -3.22 28.45
C LYS A 41 -14.57 -2.34 27.22
N ASN A 42 -13.77 -1.28 27.18
CA ASN A 42 -13.66 -0.44 26.00
C ASN A 42 -12.80 -1.11 24.90
N LEU A 43 -12.85 -0.60 23.68
CA LEU A 43 -12.15 -1.19 22.54
C LEU A 43 -10.63 -1.26 22.70
N ARG A 44 -10.04 -0.31 23.43
CA ARG A 44 -8.61 -0.27 23.74
C ARG A 44 -8.22 -1.40 24.69
N GLU A 45 -9.00 -1.60 25.74
CA GLU A 45 -8.78 -2.67 26.73
C GLU A 45 -9.03 -4.05 26.14
N LEU A 46 -10.03 -4.17 25.28
CA LEU A 46 -10.33 -5.42 24.57
C LEU A 46 -9.18 -5.85 23.67
N GLY A 47 -8.42 -4.91 23.11
CA GLY A 47 -7.32 -5.23 22.20
C GLY A 47 -7.75 -6.15 21.07
N ILE A 48 -8.92 -5.92 20.49
CA ILE A 48 -9.59 -6.80 19.50
C ILE A 48 -8.63 -7.24 18.42
N TYR A 49 -7.82 -6.33 17.89
CA TYR A 49 -6.86 -6.65 16.85
C TYR A 49 -5.86 -7.74 17.30
N ARG A 50 -5.32 -7.63 18.51
CA ARG A 50 -4.34 -8.61 19.03
C ARG A 50 -4.94 -10.00 19.21
N GLN A 51 -6.21 -10.06 19.54
CA GLN A 51 -6.91 -11.32 19.77
C GLN A 51 -7.42 -11.96 18.49
N THR A 52 -7.91 -11.14 17.56
CA THR A 52 -8.65 -11.63 16.38
C THR A 52 -7.92 -11.41 15.05
N GLY A 53 -7.00 -10.47 14.99
CA GLY A 53 -6.42 -9.99 13.73
C GLY A 53 -7.35 -9.06 12.93
N CYS A 54 -8.51 -8.71 13.49
CA CYS A 54 -9.47 -7.78 12.91
C CYS A 54 -9.56 -6.53 13.78
N TYR A 55 -9.89 -5.39 13.19
CA TYR A 55 -10.19 -4.18 13.94
C TYR A 55 -11.57 -3.63 13.56
N ILE A 56 -12.20 -2.91 14.50
CA ILE A 56 -13.49 -2.26 14.27
C ILE A 56 -13.23 -0.93 13.57
N GLU A 57 -13.71 -0.81 12.34
CA GLU A 57 -13.57 0.40 11.54
C GLU A 57 -14.70 1.39 11.78
N ARG A 58 -15.93 0.88 11.89
CA ARG A 58 -17.13 1.69 12.07
C ARG A 58 -18.08 1.03 13.06
N ILE A 59 -18.81 1.86 13.75
CA ILE A 59 -19.92 1.45 14.62
C ILE A 59 -21.13 2.28 14.22
N ARG A 60 -22.26 1.60 14.00
CA ARG A 60 -23.56 2.25 13.90
C ARG A 60 -24.34 1.99 15.16
N ARG A 61 -24.71 3.04 15.84
CA ARG A 61 -25.56 3.04 17.05
C ARG A 61 -26.76 3.93 16.84
N ASN A 62 -27.97 3.39 17.03
CA ASN A 62 -29.23 4.14 16.84
C ASN A 62 -29.30 4.85 15.48
N GLY A 63 -28.83 4.20 14.42
CA GLY A 63 -28.81 4.76 13.05
C GLY A 63 -27.66 5.74 12.76
N ILE A 64 -26.88 6.14 13.76
CA ILE A 64 -25.76 7.07 13.59
C ILE A 64 -24.49 6.27 13.36
N LEU A 65 -23.85 6.51 12.23
CA LEU A 65 -22.56 5.91 11.84
C LEU A 65 -21.41 6.76 12.39
N ALA A 66 -20.50 6.15 13.13
CA ALA A 66 -19.32 6.80 13.67
C ALA A 66 -18.09 5.92 13.55
N ASN A 67 -16.92 6.56 13.49
CA ASN A 67 -15.66 5.86 13.68
C ASN A 67 -15.46 5.64 15.19
N PRO A 68 -15.19 4.41 15.61
CA PRO A 68 -15.04 4.13 17.04
C PRO A 68 -13.78 4.81 17.59
N ASP A 69 -13.93 5.42 18.75
CA ASP A 69 -12.80 5.79 19.58
C ASP A 69 -12.35 4.57 20.40
N GLY A 70 -11.08 4.52 20.80
CA GLY A 70 -10.54 3.46 21.65
C GLY A 70 -11.28 3.32 22.99
N ASP A 71 -11.92 4.38 23.46
CA ASP A 71 -12.70 4.39 24.70
C ASP A 71 -14.17 3.98 24.50
N ALA A 72 -14.58 3.70 23.27
CA ALA A 72 -15.93 3.24 22.97
C ALA A 72 -16.18 1.83 23.57
N VAL A 73 -17.35 1.64 24.16
CA VAL A 73 -17.86 0.36 24.66
C VAL A 73 -18.94 -0.14 23.72
N LEU A 74 -18.87 -1.41 23.31
CA LEU A 74 -19.87 -2.03 22.47
C LEU A 74 -21.18 -2.24 23.26
N GLN A 75 -22.29 -1.92 22.64
CA GLN A 75 -23.62 -2.09 23.22
C GLN A 75 -24.45 -3.06 22.40
N MET A 76 -25.40 -3.69 23.05
CA MET A 76 -26.34 -4.56 22.36
C MET A 76 -27.10 -3.79 21.29
N GLY A 77 -27.16 -4.38 20.09
CA GLY A 77 -27.82 -3.78 18.94
C GLY A 77 -26.93 -2.87 18.10
N ASP A 78 -25.70 -2.57 18.54
CA ASP A 78 -24.72 -1.90 17.68
C ASP A 78 -24.48 -2.72 16.41
N GLU A 79 -24.23 -2.06 15.29
CA GLU A 79 -23.73 -2.69 14.08
C GLU A 79 -22.28 -2.28 13.88
N ILE A 80 -21.40 -3.26 13.84
CA ILE A 80 -19.95 -3.04 13.76
C ILE A 80 -19.40 -3.54 12.44
N ALA A 81 -18.56 -2.75 11.80
CA ALA A 81 -17.79 -3.16 10.64
C ALA A 81 -16.38 -3.58 11.07
N LEU A 82 -16.06 -4.84 10.84
CA LEU A 82 -14.75 -5.43 11.11
C LEU A 82 -13.93 -5.52 9.84
N VAL A 83 -12.69 -5.09 9.91
CA VAL A 83 -11.71 -5.18 8.82
C VAL A 83 -10.56 -6.08 9.25
N GLY A 84 -10.23 -7.03 8.40
CA GLY A 84 -9.16 -7.98 8.64
C GLY A 84 -8.90 -8.85 7.43
N TYR A 85 -7.84 -9.65 7.49
CA TYR A 85 -7.59 -10.65 6.45
C TYR A 85 -8.65 -11.77 6.49
N PRO A 86 -8.91 -12.46 5.36
CA PRO A 86 -9.91 -13.53 5.32
C PRO A 86 -9.70 -14.63 6.37
N ASP A 87 -8.45 -14.98 6.64
CA ASP A 87 -8.08 -15.96 7.66
C ASP A 87 -8.31 -15.46 9.10
N ALA A 88 -8.15 -14.16 9.35
CA ALA A 88 -8.50 -13.52 10.61
C ALA A 88 -10.01 -13.58 10.85
N HIS A 89 -10.82 -13.25 9.83
CA HIS A 89 -12.28 -13.41 9.91
C HIS A 89 -12.70 -14.87 10.16
N ALA A 90 -11.99 -15.84 9.60
CA ALA A 90 -12.28 -17.26 9.84
C ALA A 90 -11.98 -17.70 11.29
N ARG A 91 -11.05 -17.01 11.96
CA ARG A 91 -10.65 -17.29 13.36
C ARG A 91 -11.42 -16.47 14.38
N LEU A 92 -12.33 -15.58 13.96
CA LEU A 92 -13.16 -14.82 14.89
C LEU A 92 -13.91 -15.76 15.84
N ASP A 93 -13.99 -15.33 17.09
CA ASP A 93 -14.76 -16.03 18.13
C ASP A 93 -16.19 -16.28 17.67
N PRO A 94 -16.80 -17.41 18.03
CA PRO A 94 -18.21 -17.68 17.73
C PRO A 94 -19.17 -16.56 18.12
N SER A 95 -18.89 -15.82 19.18
CA SER A 95 -19.71 -14.67 19.62
C SER A 95 -19.85 -13.59 18.53
N PHE A 96 -18.85 -13.41 17.68
CA PHE A 96 -18.95 -12.52 16.50
C PHE A 96 -19.74 -13.19 15.37
N ARG A 97 -19.55 -14.51 15.14
CA ARG A 97 -20.18 -15.23 14.05
C ARG A 97 -21.65 -15.56 14.30
N ASN A 98 -22.01 -15.79 15.56
CA ASN A 98 -23.41 -16.00 15.97
C ASN A 98 -24.20 -14.68 15.92
N GLY A 99 -23.53 -13.52 15.87
CA GLY A 99 -24.12 -12.26 15.50
C GLY A 99 -24.67 -12.33 14.06
N LYS A 100 -25.81 -11.67 13.82
CA LYS A 100 -26.38 -11.58 12.48
C LYS A 100 -25.45 -10.75 11.60
N GLU A 101 -24.92 -11.33 10.51
CA GLU A 101 -24.17 -10.55 9.51
C GLU A 101 -25.10 -9.52 8.87
N VAL A 102 -24.63 -8.29 8.78
CA VAL A 102 -25.38 -7.13 8.28
C VAL A 102 -24.83 -6.73 6.94
N PHE A 103 -25.69 -6.70 5.93
CA PHE A 103 -25.33 -6.22 4.59
C PHE A 103 -25.84 -4.79 4.42
N ASP A 104 -25.11 -3.84 4.96
CA ASP A 104 -25.42 -2.42 4.85
C ASP A 104 -24.34 -1.70 4.08
N ARG A 105 -24.75 -0.98 3.03
CA ARG A 105 -23.83 -0.32 2.11
C ARG A 105 -22.98 0.74 2.80
N ASP A 106 -23.57 1.56 3.65
CA ASP A 106 -22.85 2.67 4.31
C ASP A 106 -21.84 2.17 5.33
N LEU A 107 -22.17 1.04 5.98
CA LEU A 107 -21.28 0.38 6.93
C LEU A 107 -20.11 -0.30 6.24
N LEU A 108 -20.36 -0.86 5.04
CA LEU A 108 -19.38 -1.59 4.24
C LEU A 108 -18.65 -0.71 3.21
N ASP A 109 -19.10 0.53 2.98
CA ASP A 109 -18.48 1.45 2.03
C ASP A 109 -17.15 1.97 2.55
N MET A 110 -16.10 1.20 2.27
CA MET A 110 -14.72 1.51 2.62
C MET A 110 -13.83 1.45 1.39
N ARG A 111 -13.10 2.52 1.16
CA ARG A 111 -12.06 2.53 0.12
C ARG A 111 -10.77 1.93 0.68
N ILE A 112 -10.67 0.61 0.63
CA ILE A 112 -9.40 -0.06 0.91
C ILE A 112 -8.46 0.21 -0.26
N VAL A 113 -7.36 0.88 0.03
CA VAL A 113 -6.26 1.10 -0.91
C VAL A 113 -5.04 0.34 -0.45
N THR A 114 -4.20 -0.03 -1.40
CA THR A 114 -2.87 -0.57 -1.13
C THR A 114 -1.86 0.37 -1.76
N GLU A 115 -1.03 0.96 -0.94
CA GLU A 115 -0.04 1.94 -1.36
C GLU A 115 1.36 1.51 -0.96
N GLU A 116 2.34 1.90 -1.76
CA GLU A 116 3.74 1.71 -1.44
C GLU A 116 4.29 2.98 -0.79
N VAL A 117 4.73 2.85 0.46
CA VAL A 117 5.26 3.95 1.26
C VAL A 117 6.77 3.80 1.38
N VAL A 118 7.50 4.77 0.84
CA VAL A 118 8.97 4.82 0.95
C VAL A 118 9.36 5.43 2.29
N VAL A 119 10.16 4.69 3.07
CA VAL A 119 10.67 5.15 4.36
C VAL A 119 11.72 6.24 4.15
N LYS A 120 11.41 7.45 4.57
CA LYS A 120 12.30 8.61 4.47
C LYS A 120 12.43 9.38 5.79
N ASN A 121 11.39 9.38 6.58
CA ASN A 121 11.29 10.24 7.76
C ASN A 121 12.16 9.71 8.89
N HIS A 122 12.87 10.59 9.58
CA HIS A 122 13.70 10.25 10.75
C HIS A 122 12.90 9.56 11.87
N ASN A 123 11.59 9.82 11.93
CA ASN A 123 10.69 9.19 12.89
C ASN A 123 10.45 7.70 12.63
N ALA A 124 10.75 7.19 11.45
CA ALA A 124 10.57 5.80 11.06
C ALA A 124 11.91 5.07 10.86
N VAL A 125 12.92 5.78 10.36
CA VAL A 125 14.26 5.21 10.12
C VAL A 125 14.89 4.78 11.45
N GLY A 126 15.42 3.56 11.48
CA GLY A 126 16.05 2.97 12.67
C GLY A 126 15.07 2.37 13.68
N LYS A 127 13.76 2.54 13.49
CA LYS A 127 12.74 1.89 14.34
C LYS A 127 12.47 0.47 13.89
N ARG A 128 12.07 -0.37 14.84
CA ARG A 128 11.54 -1.69 14.53
C ARG A 128 10.13 -1.58 13.95
N LEU A 129 9.76 -2.51 13.10
CA LEU A 129 8.45 -2.57 12.46
C LEU A 129 7.30 -2.52 13.48
N ALA A 130 7.42 -3.31 14.58
CA ALA A 130 6.45 -3.29 15.67
C ALA A 130 6.22 -1.89 16.29
N GLN A 131 7.22 -1.01 16.27
CA GLN A 131 7.12 0.34 16.84
C GLN A 131 6.30 1.30 15.98
N LEU A 132 6.09 0.97 14.70
CA LEU A 132 5.22 1.78 13.82
C LEU A 132 3.74 1.63 14.19
N LYS A 133 3.38 0.53 14.87
CA LYS A 133 2.00 0.25 15.31
C LYS A 133 0.96 0.46 14.19
N LEU A 134 1.29 0.01 12.98
CA LEU A 134 0.44 0.20 11.78
C LEU A 134 -0.97 -0.30 12.02
N THR A 135 -1.09 -1.42 12.69
CA THR A 135 -2.35 -2.08 13.01
C THR A 135 -3.20 -1.31 14.00
N ASP A 136 -2.58 -0.61 14.98
CA ASP A 136 -3.31 0.27 15.91
C ASP A 136 -3.96 1.46 15.17
N HIS A 137 -3.44 1.76 13.98
CA HIS A 137 -3.98 2.79 13.09
C HIS A 137 -4.87 2.23 11.97
N GLY A 138 -5.23 0.94 12.03
CA GLY A 138 -6.08 0.29 11.02
C GLY A 138 -5.40 0.14 9.66
N CYS A 139 -4.08 0.05 9.65
CA CYS A 139 -3.30 -0.22 8.45
C CYS A 139 -2.63 -1.58 8.54
N PHE A 140 -2.62 -2.31 7.43
CA PHE A 140 -2.02 -3.64 7.33
C PHE A 140 -0.77 -3.58 6.47
N LEU A 141 0.30 -4.19 6.94
CA LEU A 141 1.53 -4.34 6.19
C LEU A 141 1.49 -5.63 5.38
N ASN A 142 1.57 -5.51 4.06
CA ASN A 142 1.57 -6.66 3.15
C ASN A 142 2.97 -7.11 2.79
N ARG A 143 3.91 -6.16 2.60
CA ARG A 143 5.29 -6.43 2.18
C ARG A 143 6.24 -5.36 2.70
N VAL A 144 7.49 -5.77 2.88
CA VAL A 144 8.65 -4.89 3.08
C VAL A 144 9.65 -5.19 1.97
N ILE A 145 10.01 -4.18 1.20
CA ILE A 145 10.96 -4.32 0.09
C ILE A 145 12.19 -3.46 0.39
N ARG A 146 13.36 -4.07 0.37
CA ARG A 146 14.66 -3.41 0.55
C ARG A 146 15.55 -3.71 -0.64
N SER A 147 16.01 -2.69 -1.35
CA SER A 147 16.88 -2.87 -2.53
C SER A 147 16.34 -3.90 -3.53
N GLN A 148 15.05 -3.83 -3.84
CA GLN A 148 14.32 -4.74 -4.74
C GLN A 148 14.15 -6.19 -4.22
N ILE A 149 14.51 -6.45 -2.99
CA ILE A 149 14.35 -7.77 -2.36
C ILE A 149 13.22 -7.70 -1.34
N GLU A 150 12.29 -8.64 -1.41
CA GLU A 150 11.22 -8.77 -0.42
C GLU A 150 11.80 -9.34 0.88
N MET A 151 11.58 -8.61 1.97
CA MET A 151 12.01 -9.00 3.31
C MET A 151 10.89 -9.75 4.03
N PRO A 152 11.22 -10.74 4.88
CA PRO A 152 10.22 -11.35 5.75
C PRO A 152 9.60 -10.28 6.66
N ILE A 153 8.29 -10.38 6.88
CA ILE A 153 7.59 -9.51 7.83
C ILE A 153 7.82 -10.06 9.23
N ASP A 154 8.73 -9.44 9.98
CA ASP A 154 9.02 -9.72 11.37
C ASP A 154 8.98 -8.41 12.17
N ASP A 155 8.38 -8.45 13.34
CA ASP A 155 8.25 -7.31 14.25
C ASP A 155 9.60 -6.68 14.63
N ASN A 156 10.69 -7.46 14.57
CA ASN A 156 12.04 -7.02 14.87
C ASN A 156 12.78 -6.39 13.69
N VAL A 157 12.22 -6.42 12.50
CA VAL A 157 12.85 -5.80 11.31
C VAL A 157 13.05 -4.30 11.56
N VAL A 158 14.30 -3.88 11.53
CA VAL A 158 14.67 -2.46 11.64
C VAL A 158 14.53 -1.81 10.27
N LEU A 159 13.80 -0.71 10.20
CA LEU A 159 13.55 0.02 8.97
C LEU A 159 14.73 0.91 8.60
N ASN A 160 15.15 0.82 7.35
CA ASN A 160 16.20 1.65 6.78
C ASN A 160 15.58 2.72 5.86
N LYS A 161 16.32 3.80 5.69
CA LYS A 161 15.94 4.82 4.70
C LYS A 161 15.95 4.19 3.30
N GLY A 162 14.83 4.36 2.57
CA GLY A 162 14.64 3.80 1.23
C GLY A 162 13.94 2.44 1.22
N ASP A 163 13.63 1.84 2.38
CA ASP A 163 12.74 0.67 2.42
C ASP A 163 11.36 1.07 1.89
N VAL A 164 10.72 0.15 1.19
CA VAL A 164 9.37 0.34 0.67
C VAL A 164 8.42 -0.58 1.44
N LEU A 165 7.43 0.03 2.09
CA LEU A 165 6.38 -0.67 2.81
C LEU A 165 5.11 -0.69 1.98
N GLN A 166 4.62 -1.86 1.61
CA GLN A 166 3.31 -1.98 0.98
C GLN A 166 2.25 -2.06 2.08
N VAL A 167 1.45 -1.00 2.19
CA VAL A 167 0.47 -0.84 3.27
C VAL A 167 -0.94 -0.80 2.69
N SER A 168 -1.84 -1.60 3.26
CA SER A 168 -3.28 -1.61 2.93
C SER A 168 -4.10 -1.06 4.08
N GLY A 169 -5.18 -0.37 3.75
CA GLY A 169 -6.13 0.17 4.73
C GLY A 169 -7.06 1.21 4.12
N ASP A 170 -7.80 1.92 4.96
CA ASP A 170 -8.58 3.08 4.49
C ASP A 170 -7.66 4.16 3.91
N ALA A 171 -8.07 4.74 2.78
CA ALA A 171 -7.24 5.69 2.02
C ALA A 171 -6.74 6.87 2.87
N ARG A 172 -7.56 7.39 3.82
CA ARG A 172 -7.19 8.51 4.70
C ARG A 172 -6.15 8.07 5.73
N ARG A 173 -6.31 6.87 6.30
CA ARG A 173 -5.40 6.30 7.29
C ARG A 173 -4.05 5.96 6.66
N VAL A 174 -4.06 5.31 5.49
CA VAL A 174 -2.84 5.01 4.73
C VAL A 174 -2.08 6.28 4.41
N LYS A 175 -2.77 7.35 3.98
CA LYS A 175 -2.15 8.66 3.75
C LYS A 175 -1.52 9.24 5.02
N THR A 176 -2.25 9.23 6.14
CA THR A 176 -1.74 9.73 7.43
C THR A 176 -0.49 8.97 7.88
N ILE A 177 -0.48 7.65 7.72
CA ILE A 177 0.67 6.81 8.04
C ILE A 177 1.82 7.08 7.08
N ALA A 178 1.54 7.23 5.78
CA ALA A 178 2.55 7.55 4.79
C ALA A 178 3.27 8.87 5.10
N ASP A 179 2.53 9.92 5.46
CA ASP A 179 3.10 11.22 5.83
C ASP A 179 4.00 11.14 7.08
N ARG A 180 3.72 10.20 7.99
CA ARG A 180 4.55 9.96 9.20
C ARG A 180 5.82 9.16 8.91
N ILE A 181 5.77 8.22 7.96
CA ILE A 181 6.87 7.31 7.62
C ILE A 181 7.75 7.90 6.52
N GLY A 182 7.14 8.55 5.53
CA GLY A 182 7.85 9.09 4.39
C GLY A 182 6.90 9.65 3.33
N PHE A 183 6.80 9.00 2.18
CA PHE A 183 5.90 9.40 1.10
C PHE A 183 5.38 8.19 0.33
N ILE A 184 4.20 8.33 -0.26
CA ILE A 184 3.62 7.31 -1.14
C ILE A 184 4.41 7.30 -2.44
N SER A 185 4.95 6.14 -2.79
CA SER A 185 5.61 5.94 -4.09
C SER A 185 4.54 5.89 -5.16
N ILE A 186 4.50 6.90 -6.01
CA ILE A 186 3.69 6.84 -7.22
C ILE A 186 4.48 5.97 -8.19
N HIS A 187 4.29 4.66 -8.12
CA HIS A 187 4.72 3.77 -9.20
C HIS A 187 3.83 4.05 -10.41
N SER A 188 4.14 5.10 -11.12
CA SER A 188 3.61 5.27 -12.46
C SER A 188 4.30 4.22 -13.33
N GLN A 189 3.73 3.02 -13.38
CA GLN A 189 4.05 2.02 -14.42
C GLN A 189 3.56 2.49 -15.80
N VAL A 190 2.94 3.65 -15.85
CA VAL A 190 2.63 4.30 -17.09
C VAL A 190 3.96 4.73 -17.69
N THR A 191 4.42 4.00 -18.68
CA THR A 191 5.46 4.50 -19.58
C THR A 191 5.03 5.90 -19.95
N ASP A 192 5.84 6.90 -19.64
CA ASP A 192 5.52 8.27 -19.99
C ASP A 192 5.53 8.35 -21.53
N LEU A 193 4.36 7.98 -22.09
CA LEU A 193 4.16 7.88 -23.53
C LEU A 193 4.45 9.22 -24.18
N LEU A 194 4.18 10.31 -23.46
CA LEU A 194 4.43 11.66 -23.95
C LEU A 194 5.93 11.93 -24.03
N ALA A 195 6.69 11.56 -22.96
CA ALA A 195 8.13 11.67 -22.99
C ALA A 195 8.73 10.76 -24.07
N PHE A 196 8.26 9.51 -24.18
CA PHE A 196 8.70 8.60 -25.24
C PHE A 196 8.46 9.18 -26.64
N CYS A 197 7.25 9.69 -26.93
CA CYS A 197 6.94 10.32 -28.21
C CYS A 197 7.78 11.56 -28.47
N ALA A 198 8.02 12.39 -27.46
CA ALA A 198 8.85 13.59 -27.61
C ALA A 198 10.30 13.21 -27.98
N PHE A 199 10.91 12.27 -27.27
CA PHE A 199 12.25 11.79 -27.58
C PHE A 199 12.32 11.07 -28.94
N PHE A 200 11.28 10.36 -29.33
CA PHE A 200 11.18 9.74 -30.64
C PHE A 200 11.23 10.78 -31.76
N VAL A 201 10.43 11.87 -31.65
CA VAL A 201 10.42 12.97 -32.61
C VAL A 201 11.79 13.67 -32.64
N ILE A 202 12.37 13.96 -31.48
CA ILE A 202 13.72 14.57 -31.38
C ILE A 202 14.76 13.70 -32.08
N GLY A 203 14.71 12.37 -31.85
CA GLY A 203 15.61 11.42 -32.49
C GLY A 203 15.52 11.40 -34.00
N LEU A 204 14.28 11.46 -34.54
CA LEU A 204 14.06 11.60 -35.99
C LEU A 204 14.64 12.91 -36.53
N MET A 205 14.40 14.02 -35.85
CA MET A 205 14.94 15.32 -36.25
C MET A 205 16.47 15.31 -36.28
N ILE A 206 17.12 14.76 -35.27
CA ILE A 206 18.60 14.62 -35.22
C ILE A 206 19.07 13.73 -36.36
N GLY A 207 18.38 12.63 -36.64
CA GLY A 207 18.72 11.71 -37.73
C GLY A 207 18.62 12.31 -39.13
N MET A 208 17.84 13.36 -39.31
CA MET A 208 17.69 14.08 -40.59
C MET A 208 18.83 15.07 -40.84
N ILE A 209 19.65 15.37 -39.84
CA ILE A 209 20.78 16.32 -40.00
C ILE A 209 21.88 15.68 -40.82
N THR A 210 22.12 16.20 -42.02
CA THR A 210 23.22 15.83 -42.87
C THR A 210 24.22 16.97 -42.98
N PHE A 211 25.47 16.70 -42.62
CA PHE A 211 26.56 17.66 -42.77
C PHE A 211 27.22 17.44 -44.13
N GLN A 212 27.19 18.45 -44.97
CA GLN A 212 27.89 18.46 -46.26
C GLN A 212 29.21 19.23 -46.16
N PHE A 213 30.32 18.52 -46.22
CA PHE A 213 31.63 19.13 -46.42
C PHE A 213 31.98 18.94 -47.88
N SER A 214 32.56 19.93 -48.49
CA SER A 214 32.89 20.07 -49.91
C SER A 214 33.09 18.77 -50.74
N THR A 215 33.61 17.71 -50.15
CA THR A 215 33.90 16.41 -50.84
C THR A 215 33.21 15.22 -50.14
N PHE A 216 32.72 15.39 -48.90
CA PHE A 216 32.07 14.32 -48.14
C PHE A 216 30.74 14.78 -47.55
N SER A 217 29.71 13.95 -47.71
CA SER A 217 28.43 14.09 -47.01
C SER A 217 28.37 13.06 -45.88
N PHE A 218 28.27 13.53 -44.63
CA PHE A 218 28.08 12.70 -43.45
C PHE A 218 26.68 12.91 -42.92
N GLY A 219 25.85 11.87 -42.94
CA GLY A 219 24.52 11.88 -42.32
C GLY A 219 24.47 10.81 -41.26
N MET A 220 23.99 11.21 -40.04
CA MET A 220 23.86 10.25 -38.93
C MET A 220 22.78 9.19 -39.24
N GLY A 221 21.80 9.52 -40.07
CA GLY A 221 20.66 8.66 -40.41
C GLY A 221 19.65 8.50 -39.27
N ASN A 222 18.41 8.20 -39.64
CA ASN A 222 17.30 8.13 -38.68
C ASN A 222 17.52 7.05 -37.63
N ALA A 223 18.15 5.94 -37.95
CA ALA A 223 18.43 4.85 -37.02
C ALA A 223 19.39 5.28 -35.90
N ALA A 224 20.46 6.01 -36.22
CA ALA A 224 21.41 6.50 -35.25
C ALA A 224 20.80 7.64 -34.37
N GLY A 225 19.99 8.51 -34.97
CA GLY A 225 19.26 9.54 -34.25
C GLY A 225 18.28 8.96 -33.22
N LEU A 226 17.54 7.91 -33.58
CA LEU A 226 16.63 7.21 -32.68
C LEU A 226 17.39 6.47 -31.57
N LEU A 227 18.51 5.84 -31.89
CA LEU A 227 19.34 5.18 -30.89
C LEU A 227 19.86 6.18 -29.84
N PHE A 228 20.37 7.33 -30.29
CA PHE A 228 20.84 8.39 -29.41
C PHE A 228 19.71 8.93 -28.50
N ALA A 229 18.52 9.19 -29.06
CA ALA A 229 17.38 9.62 -28.29
C ALA A 229 16.93 8.57 -27.26
N GLY A 230 16.97 7.28 -27.62
CA GLY A 230 16.66 6.18 -26.71
C GLY A 230 17.64 6.07 -25.54
N ILE A 231 18.94 6.22 -25.80
CA ILE A 231 19.99 6.24 -24.75
C ILE A 231 19.76 7.45 -23.83
N MET A 232 19.48 8.62 -24.38
CA MET A 232 19.25 9.84 -23.61
C MET A 232 18.01 9.71 -22.71
N LEU A 233 16.92 9.16 -23.23
CA LEU A 233 15.72 8.86 -22.45
C LEU A 233 16.02 7.86 -21.32
N GLY A 234 16.76 6.80 -21.61
CA GLY A 234 17.18 5.81 -20.61
C GLY A 234 18.05 6.42 -19.51
N PHE A 235 18.98 7.29 -19.86
CA PHE A 235 19.84 7.98 -18.90
C PHE A 235 19.05 8.94 -18.00
N MET A 236 18.09 9.72 -18.55
CA MET A 236 17.23 10.58 -17.76
C MET A 236 16.32 9.79 -16.80
N ARG A 237 15.91 8.60 -17.20
CA ARG A 237 15.08 7.72 -16.36
C ARG A 237 15.89 7.03 -15.25
N ALA A 238 17.15 6.71 -15.52
CA ALA A 238 18.04 6.12 -14.52
C ALA A 238 18.44 7.11 -13.42
N ASN A 239 18.46 8.43 -13.73
CA ASN A 239 18.65 9.49 -12.76
C ASN A 239 17.31 10.17 -12.52
N PRO A 240 16.55 9.84 -11.43
CA PRO A 240 15.30 10.51 -11.13
C PRO A 240 15.59 11.99 -10.79
N VAL A 241 15.51 12.84 -11.79
CA VAL A 241 15.49 14.28 -11.60
C VAL A 241 14.18 14.59 -10.88
N SER A 242 14.31 15.16 -9.69
CA SER A 242 13.18 15.65 -8.90
C SER A 242 12.40 16.68 -9.72
N TYR A 243 11.32 16.23 -10.36
CA TYR A 243 10.41 17.17 -11.02
C TYR A 243 9.68 17.97 -9.94
N THR A 244 10.10 19.19 -9.73
CA THR A 244 9.31 20.20 -9.03
C THR A 244 8.00 20.39 -9.77
N HIS A 245 6.92 20.26 -9.03
CA HIS A 245 5.54 20.41 -9.45
C HIS A 245 5.32 21.58 -10.41
N LEU A 246 4.98 21.28 -11.65
CA LEU A 246 4.22 22.19 -12.50
C LEU A 246 2.75 22.11 -12.07
N THR A 247 2.40 22.91 -11.09
CA THR A 247 1.00 23.17 -10.77
C THR A 247 0.38 23.95 -11.92
N LEU A 248 -0.41 23.27 -12.76
CA LEU A 248 -1.31 23.94 -13.67
C LEU A 248 -2.38 24.67 -12.84
N PRO A 249 -2.61 25.97 -13.07
CA PRO A 249 -3.69 26.68 -12.42
C PRO A 249 -5.03 26.10 -12.90
N THR A 250 -5.81 25.56 -11.97
CA THR A 250 -7.20 25.20 -12.19
C THR A 250 -7.99 26.48 -12.43
N ILE A 251 -8.40 26.71 -13.66
CA ILE A 251 -9.35 27.76 -14.00
C ILE A 251 -10.73 27.26 -13.57
N TYR A 252 -11.25 27.83 -12.48
CA TYR A 252 -12.66 27.74 -12.15
C TYR A 252 -13.42 28.74 -13.04
N SER A 253 -14.37 28.24 -13.81
CA SER A 253 -15.49 29.00 -14.32
C SER A 253 -16.78 28.43 -13.76
#